data_d4914791b6ff114b4b210a6a41015917
#
_entry.id   d4914791b6ff114b4b210a6a41015917
#
_cell.length_a   1.000
_cell.length_b   1.000
_cell.length_c   1.000
_cell.angle_alpha   90.00
_cell.angle_beta   90.00
_cell.angle_gamma   90.00
#
_symmetry.space_group_name_H-M   'P 1'
#
loop_
_entity.id
_entity.type
_entity.pdbx_description
1 polymer ?
#
loop_
_entity_poly.entity_id
_entity_poly.type
_entity_poly.pdbx_seq_one_letter_code
_entity_poly.pdbx_strand_id
1 'polypeptide(L)'
;MSVLIYIDSENGKVKKSAFEVATYARAIADKQQTKVVAVTINVPQPEVLAAYGVNKVLSITNDQLQHISANTLNHLLQQAVAKESSTIVVFSASSQAKGVAPLLANSLQAGYVSNIISLPTEDFIVKSNVFSNKAISLSQINTPIKILGLAPNAFKTEEKNVELTVEPFAPTLPDSDWGIQVITTEKTSGKV
;
A
#
# COMPACT_ATOMS: atom_id res chain seq x y z
N MET A 1 -16.67 -3.71 2.35
CA MET A 1 -15.71 -3.42 1.28
C MET A 1 -14.90 -2.21 1.69
N SER A 2 -13.61 -2.18 1.36
CA SER A 2 -12.73 -1.04 1.64
C SER A 2 -11.62 -0.94 0.59
N VAL A 3 -10.95 0.22 0.53
CA VAL A 3 -9.69 0.40 -0.19
C VAL A 3 -8.58 0.26 0.85
N LEU A 4 -7.74 -0.76 0.72
CA LEU A 4 -6.59 -0.98 1.59
C LEU A 4 -5.36 -0.29 1.01
N ILE A 5 -4.56 0.33 1.86
CA ILE A 5 -3.27 0.90 1.49
C ILE A 5 -2.17 0.38 2.41
N TYR A 6 -1.01 0.09 1.85
CA TYR A 6 0.19 -0.17 2.64
C TYR A 6 0.98 1.13 2.77
N ILE A 7 1.35 1.46 4.00
CA ILE A 7 2.07 2.69 4.34
C ILE A 7 3.56 2.40 4.47
N ASP A 8 4.32 2.86 3.51
CA ASP A 8 5.77 2.86 3.63
C ASP A 8 6.23 3.81 4.73
N SER A 9 7.04 3.29 5.64
CA SER A 9 7.66 4.06 6.72
C SER A 9 9.17 3.86 6.75
N GLU A 10 9.87 4.80 7.34
CA GLU A 10 11.30 4.70 7.60
C GLU A 10 11.61 5.29 8.97
N ASN A 11 12.28 4.51 9.83
CA ASN A 11 12.58 4.90 11.22
C ASN A 11 11.33 5.39 11.98
N GLY A 12 10.20 4.70 11.82
CA GLY A 12 8.93 5.04 12.46
C GLY A 12 8.20 6.25 11.86
N LYS A 13 8.71 6.86 10.79
CA LYS A 13 8.07 8.00 10.12
C LYS A 13 7.44 7.59 8.79
N VAL A 14 6.23 8.06 8.56
CA VAL A 14 5.51 7.88 7.29
C VAL A 14 6.28 8.60 6.16
N LYS A 15 6.53 7.90 5.05
CA LYS A 15 7.17 8.49 3.87
C LYS A 15 6.20 9.40 3.11
N LYS A 16 6.71 10.41 2.42
CA LYS A 16 5.89 11.33 1.60
C LYS A 16 5.05 10.60 0.56
N SER A 17 5.56 9.54 -0.05
CA SER A 17 4.82 8.70 -1.00
C SER A 17 3.57 8.05 -0.41
N ALA A 18 3.52 7.82 0.89
CA ALA A 18 2.35 7.26 1.55
C ALA A 18 1.16 8.24 1.58
N PHE A 19 1.42 9.55 1.66
CA PHE A 19 0.36 10.57 1.58
C PHE A 19 -0.24 10.64 0.17
N GLU A 20 0.58 10.45 -0.87
CA GLU A 20 0.11 10.33 -2.25
C GLU A 20 -0.82 9.12 -2.41
N VAL A 21 -0.41 7.96 -1.88
CA VAL A 21 -1.22 6.74 -1.88
C VAL A 21 -2.53 6.94 -1.11
N ALA A 22 -2.50 7.59 0.06
CA ALA A 22 -3.69 7.87 0.86
C ALA A 22 -4.68 8.77 0.09
N THR A 23 -4.19 9.86 -0.52
CA THR A 23 -5.01 10.77 -1.34
C THR A 23 -5.64 10.04 -2.53
N TYR A 24 -4.85 9.23 -3.25
CA TYR A 24 -5.35 8.43 -4.37
C TYR A 24 -6.43 7.42 -3.93
N ALA A 25 -6.16 6.69 -2.84
CA ALA A 25 -7.11 5.73 -2.27
C ALA A 25 -8.41 6.42 -1.81
N ARG A 26 -8.31 7.63 -1.24
CA ARG A 26 -9.48 8.43 -0.84
C ARG A 26 -10.33 8.80 -2.06
N ALA A 27 -9.70 9.22 -3.15
CA ALA A 27 -10.44 9.55 -4.38
C ALA A 27 -11.21 8.34 -4.96
N ILE A 28 -10.64 7.13 -4.86
CA ILE A 28 -11.35 5.90 -5.24
C ILE A 28 -12.49 5.60 -4.26
N ALA A 29 -12.20 5.66 -2.95
CA ALA A 29 -13.15 5.34 -1.91
C ALA A 29 -14.37 6.29 -1.93
N ASP A 30 -14.17 7.56 -2.26
CA ASP A 30 -15.27 8.51 -2.43
C ASP A 30 -16.22 8.12 -3.57
N LYS A 31 -15.66 7.71 -4.73
CA LYS A 31 -16.46 7.24 -5.87
C LYS A 31 -17.23 5.97 -5.54
N GLN A 32 -16.65 5.09 -4.74
CA GLN A 32 -17.26 3.80 -4.36
C GLN A 32 -18.03 3.85 -3.05
N GLN A 33 -18.16 5.04 -2.42
CA GLN A 33 -18.82 5.25 -1.14
C GLN A 33 -18.34 4.28 -0.06
N THR A 34 -17.01 4.11 0.04
CA THR A 34 -16.38 3.16 0.96
C THR A 34 -15.29 3.83 1.80
N LYS A 35 -14.61 3.05 2.64
CA LYS A 35 -13.58 3.52 3.57
C LYS A 35 -12.17 3.25 3.03
N VAL A 36 -11.22 4.09 3.43
CA VAL A 36 -9.79 3.84 3.27
C VAL A 36 -9.25 3.25 4.56
N VAL A 37 -8.60 2.09 4.44
CA VAL A 37 -7.93 1.40 5.56
C VAL A 37 -6.43 1.33 5.27
N ALA A 38 -5.62 1.83 6.18
CA ALA A 38 -4.17 1.77 6.08
C ALA A 38 -3.60 0.65 6.94
N VAL A 39 -2.54 -0.01 6.46
CA VAL A 39 -1.71 -0.92 7.25
C VAL A 39 -0.39 -0.21 7.52
N THR A 40 -0.03 -0.11 8.80
CA THR A 40 1.23 0.49 9.26
C THR A 40 2.02 -0.52 10.09
N ILE A 41 3.36 -0.48 9.98
CA ILE A 41 4.26 -1.31 10.77
C ILE A 41 5.24 -0.39 11.50
N ASN A 42 5.25 -0.48 12.83
CA ASN A 42 6.13 0.28 13.72
C ASN A 42 6.09 1.80 13.47
N VAL A 43 4.88 2.34 13.23
CA VAL A 43 4.64 3.79 13.09
C VAL A 43 3.99 4.30 14.37
N PRO A 44 4.71 5.11 15.19
CA PRO A 44 4.19 5.56 16.50
C PRO A 44 3.03 6.57 16.40
N GLN A 45 2.95 7.33 15.31
CA GLN A 45 1.94 8.38 15.12
C GLN A 45 1.21 8.20 13.79
N PRO A 46 0.39 7.14 13.65
CA PRO A 46 -0.35 6.88 12.41
C PRO A 46 -1.50 7.87 12.19
N GLU A 47 -1.87 8.65 13.20
CA GLU A 47 -2.97 9.62 13.18
C GLU A 47 -2.77 10.70 12.11
N VAL A 48 -1.54 10.99 11.71
CA VAL A 48 -1.23 11.94 10.63
C VAL A 48 -1.93 11.57 9.32
N LEU A 49 -2.29 10.30 9.13
CA LEU A 49 -2.99 9.80 7.93
C LEU A 49 -4.45 10.28 7.87
N ALA A 50 -5.05 10.70 8.98
CA ALA A 50 -6.40 11.27 9.01
C ALA A 50 -6.53 12.50 8.10
N ALA A 51 -5.47 13.32 8.04
CA ALA A 51 -5.43 14.52 7.19
C ALA A 51 -5.49 14.18 5.69
N TYR A 52 -5.23 12.94 5.31
CA TYR A 52 -5.19 12.48 3.91
C TYR A 52 -6.28 11.47 3.57
N GLY A 53 -7.37 11.45 4.35
CA GLY A 53 -8.56 10.69 4.02
C GLY A 53 -8.58 9.23 4.46
N VAL A 54 -7.68 8.81 5.36
CA VAL A 54 -7.67 7.47 5.93
C VAL A 54 -8.65 7.39 7.09
N ASN A 55 -9.61 6.46 7.01
CA ASN A 55 -10.65 6.28 8.04
C ASN A 55 -10.22 5.31 9.15
N LYS A 56 -9.34 4.37 8.84
CA LYS A 56 -8.90 3.34 9.78
C LYS A 56 -7.45 2.97 9.53
N VAL A 57 -6.71 2.76 10.62
CA VAL A 57 -5.36 2.20 10.57
C VAL A 57 -5.34 0.86 11.29
N LEU A 58 -4.87 -0.17 10.62
CA LEU A 58 -4.43 -1.42 11.21
C LEU A 58 -2.96 -1.24 11.61
N SER A 59 -2.73 -1.01 12.89
CA SER A 59 -1.40 -0.71 13.42
C SER A 59 -0.74 -1.98 13.95
N ILE A 60 0.42 -2.30 13.40
CA ILE A 60 1.27 -3.42 13.83
C ILE A 60 2.47 -2.87 14.57
N THR A 61 2.66 -3.31 15.81
CA THR A 61 3.84 -2.99 16.61
C THR A 61 4.56 -4.28 16.92
N ASN A 62 5.71 -4.51 16.28
CA ASN A 62 6.55 -5.67 16.49
C ASN A 62 7.98 -5.37 16.01
N ASP A 63 8.94 -5.40 16.92
CA ASP A 63 10.35 -5.08 16.63
C ASP A 63 10.98 -6.06 15.62
N GLN A 64 10.53 -7.30 15.58
CA GLN A 64 11.00 -8.30 14.61
C GLN A 64 10.61 -7.94 13.17
N LEU A 65 9.61 -7.08 12.97
CA LEU A 65 9.18 -6.59 11.65
C LEU A 65 9.87 -5.30 11.22
N GLN A 66 10.96 -4.89 11.89
CA GLN A 66 11.74 -3.72 11.47
C GLN A 66 12.33 -3.89 10.06
N HIS A 67 12.71 -5.13 9.72
CA HIS A 67 13.21 -5.51 8.39
C HIS A 67 12.36 -6.66 7.84
N ILE A 68 11.25 -6.29 7.25
CA ILE A 68 10.28 -7.26 6.75
C ILE A 68 10.62 -7.76 5.34
N SER A 69 10.56 -9.07 5.12
CA SER A 69 10.69 -9.67 3.80
C SER A 69 9.42 -9.45 2.95
N ALA A 70 9.53 -9.58 1.62
CA ALA A 70 8.36 -9.49 0.75
C ALA A 70 7.34 -10.61 1.04
N ASN A 71 7.80 -11.81 1.41
CA ASN A 71 6.92 -12.93 1.77
C ASN A 71 6.17 -12.66 3.07
N THR A 72 6.86 -12.20 4.11
CA THR A 72 6.26 -11.84 5.39
C THR A 72 5.23 -10.73 5.21
N LEU A 73 5.57 -9.68 4.44
CA LEU A 73 4.63 -8.60 4.14
C LEU A 73 3.42 -9.10 3.34
N ASN A 74 3.62 -10.04 2.41
CA ASN A 74 2.53 -10.67 1.67
C ASN A 74 1.56 -11.40 2.61
N HIS A 75 2.04 -12.24 3.54
CA HIS A 75 1.20 -12.96 4.49
C HIS A 75 0.42 -12.01 5.41
N LEU A 76 1.06 -10.93 5.84
CA LEU A 76 0.45 -9.89 6.65
C LEU A 76 -0.67 -9.18 5.88
N LEU A 77 -0.41 -8.77 4.64
CA LEU A 77 -1.39 -8.04 3.83
C LEU A 77 -2.57 -8.92 3.40
N GLN A 78 -2.37 -10.22 3.16
CA GLN A 78 -3.47 -11.16 2.92
C GLN A 78 -4.47 -11.15 4.08
N GLN A 79 -3.99 -11.22 5.32
CA GLN A 79 -4.82 -11.20 6.51
C GLN A 79 -5.54 -9.85 6.69
N ALA A 80 -4.86 -8.73 6.38
CA ALA A 80 -5.47 -7.41 6.42
C ALA A 80 -6.58 -7.27 5.37
N VAL A 81 -6.36 -7.74 4.14
CA VAL A 81 -7.35 -7.76 3.06
C VAL A 81 -8.58 -8.59 3.46
N ALA A 82 -8.36 -9.78 4.03
CA ALA A 82 -9.44 -10.65 4.48
C ALA A 82 -10.25 -10.00 5.63
N LYS A 83 -9.55 -9.46 6.65
CA LYS A 83 -10.16 -8.80 7.80
C LYS A 83 -11.08 -7.64 7.40
N GLU A 84 -10.62 -6.79 6.48
CA GLU A 84 -11.34 -5.60 6.05
C GLU A 84 -12.24 -5.83 4.82
N SER A 85 -12.27 -7.07 4.30
CA SER A 85 -12.98 -7.42 3.05
C SER A 85 -12.64 -6.44 1.92
N SER A 86 -11.35 -6.12 1.78
CA SER A 86 -10.87 -5.13 0.83
C SER A 86 -10.88 -5.69 -0.59
N THR A 87 -11.40 -4.93 -1.53
CA THR A 87 -11.44 -5.31 -2.95
C THR A 87 -10.42 -4.55 -3.79
N ILE A 88 -9.81 -3.51 -3.23
CA ILE A 88 -8.78 -2.71 -3.87
C ILE A 88 -7.62 -2.55 -2.90
N VAL A 89 -6.40 -2.80 -3.37
CA VAL A 89 -5.17 -2.57 -2.62
C VAL A 89 -4.30 -1.59 -3.39
N VAL A 90 -3.82 -0.54 -2.73
CA VAL A 90 -2.99 0.48 -3.37
C VAL A 90 -1.61 0.53 -2.72
N PHE A 91 -0.58 0.54 -3.57
CA PHE A 91 0.82 0.63 -3.19
C PHE A 91 1.49 1.87 -3.75
N SER A 92 2.49 2.35 -3.04
CA SER A 92 3.44 3.34 -3.55
C SER A 92 4.40 2.72 -4.60
N ALA A 93 5.28 3.55 -5.18
CA ALA A 93 6.32 3.09 -6.10
C ALA A 93 7.59 2.56 -5.40
N SER A 94 7.55 2.29 -4.09
CA SER A 94 8.72 1.85 -3.33
C SER A 94 9.24 0.48 -3.80
N SER A 95 10.52 0.21 -3.54
CA SER A 95 11.13 -1.09 -3.85
C SER A 95 10.44 -2.23 -3.09
N GLN A 96 10.03 -1.99 -1.85
CA GLN A 96 9.30 -2.96 -1.04
C GLN A 96 7.92 -3.27 -1.66
N ALA A 97 7.18 -2.24 -2.06
CA ALA A 97 5.89 -2.40 -2.71
C ALA A 97 6.01 -3.17 -4.04
N LYS A 98 7.03 -2.88 -4.85
CA LYS A 98 7.30 -3.62 -6.10
C LYS A 98 7.61 -5.10 -5.87
N GLY A 99 8.24 -5.42 -4.75
CA GLY A 99 8.50 -6.82 -4.37
C GLY A 99 7.26 -7.57 -3.90
N VAL A 100 6.40 -6.93 -3.12
CA VAL A 100 5.24 -7.59 -2.50
C VAL A 100 3.99 -7.60 -3.37
N ALA A 101 3.75 -6.56 -4.18
CA ALA A 101 2.50 -6.44 -4.94
C ALA A 101 2.22 -7.62 -5.89
N PRO A 102 3.20 -8.14 -6.67
CA PRO A 102 2.97 -9.32 -7.50
C PRO A 102 2.76 -10.60 -6.67
N LEU A 103 3.42 -10.75 -5.52
CA LEU A 103 3.20 -11.89 -4.62
C LEU A 103 1.78 -11.87 -4.07
N LEU A 104 1.33 -10.69 -3.61
CA LEU A 104 -0.03 -10.50 -3.10
C LEU A 104 -1.07 -10.75 -4.20
N ALA A 105 -0.79 -10.31 -5.42
CA ALA A 105 -1.66 -10.56 -6.57
C ALA A 105 -1.85 -12.06 -6.84
N ASN A 106 -0.76 -12.82 -6.81
CA ASN A 106 -0.81 -14.27 -6.95
C ASN A 106 -1.58 -14.93 -5.81
N SER A 107 -1.30 -14.55 -4.57
CA SER A 107 -1.93 -15.14 -3.37
C SER A 107 -3.44 -14.87 -3.30
N LEU A 108 -3.89 -13.72 -3.77
CA LEU A 108 -5.30 -13.32 -3.75
C LEU A 108 -6.01 -13.57 -5.08
N GLN A 109 -5.35 -14.15 -6.08
CA GLN A 109 -5.87 -14.28 -7.46
C GLN A 109 -6.38 -12.93 -8.00
N ALA A 110 -5.62 -11.86 -7.71
CA ALA A 110 -5.95 -10.48 -8.01
C ALA A 110 -5.26 -10.00 -9.30
N GLY A 111 -5.90 -9.08 -10.02
CA GLY A 111 -5.26 -8.36 -11.10
C GLY A 111 -4.33 -7.26 -10.56
N TYR A 112 -3.13 -7.16 -11.09
CA TYR A 112 -2.13 -6.18 -10.69
C TYR A 112 -1.69 -5.31 -11.87
N VAL A 113 -1.73 -3.99 -11.68
CA VAL A 113 -1.14 -3.02 -12.62
C VAL A 113 -0.21 -2.09 -11.85
N SER A 114 1.00 -1.91 -12.39
CA SER A 114 2.03 -1.02 -11.82
C SER A 114 2.16 0.28 -12.62
N ASN A 115 2.89 1.25 -12.05
CA ASN A 115 3.17 2.55 -12.68
C ASN A 115 1.92 3.32 -13.12
N ILE A 116 0.86 3.26 -12.33
CA ILE A 116 -0.43 3.89 -12.61
C ILE A 116 -0.30 5.42 -12.48
N ILE A 117 -0.89 6.13 -13.45
CA ILE A 117 -0.89 7.59 -13.58
C ILE A 117 -2.30 8.18 -13.68
N SER A 118 -3.36 7.39 -13.52
CA SER A 118 -4.75 7.88 -13.54
C SER A 118 -5.59 7.21 -12.47
N LEU A 119 -6.67 7.87 -12.06
CA LEU A 119 -7.73 7.19 -11.33
C LEU A 119 -8.41 6.15 -12.25
N PRO A 120 -8.92 5.03 -11.69
CA PRO A 120 -9.67 4.07 -12.48
C PRO A 120 -10.98 4.68 -13.00
N THR A 121 -11.40 4.24 -14.19
CA THR A 121 -12.75 4.47 -14.70
C THR A 121 -13.77 3.60 -13.96
N GLU A 122 -15.06 3.74 -14.30
CA GLU A 122 -16.13 2.86 -13.78
C GLU A 122 -15.90 1.40 -14.14
N ASP A 123 -15.40 1.12 -15.35
CA ASP A 123 -15.04 -0.24 -15.81
C ASP A 123 -13.67 -0.71 -15.32
N PHE A 124 -13.08 0.01 -14.36
CA PHE A 124 -11.78 -0.28 -13.81
C PHE A 124 -10.62 -0.31 -14.81
N ILE A 125 -10.66 0.61 -15.78
CA ILE A 125 -9.56 0.87 -16.71
C ILE A 125 -8.62 1.90 -16.08
N VAL A 126 -7.33 1.60 -16.04
CA VAL A 126 -6.27 2.48 -15.54
C VAL A 126 -5.24 2.76 -16.63
N LYS A 127 -4.63 3.95 -16.57
CA LYS A 127 -3.48 4.33 -17.41
C LYS A 127 -2.20 4.07 -16.63
N SER A 128 -1.23 3.46 -17.29
CA SER A 128 0.09 3.22 -16.71
C SER A 128 1.20 3.61 -17.67
N ASN A 129 2.30 4.11 -17.12
CA ASN A 129 3.51 4.39 -17.88
C ASN A 129 4.26 3.10 -18.21
N VAL A 130 4.64 2.94 -19.46
CA VAL A 130 5.43 1.82 -19.97
C VAL A 130 6.61 2.32 -20.81
N PHE A 131 7.54 1.44 -21.18
CA PHE A 131 8.71 1.79 -21.99
C PHE A 131 9.50 2.99 -21.43
N SER A 132 9.88 2.95 -20.16
CA SER A 132 10.60 4.06 -19.50
C SER A 132 9.88 5.41 -19.68
N ASN A 133 8.57 5.42 -19.46
CA ASN A 133 7.66 6.58 -19.60
C ASN A 133 7.50 7.14 -21.03
N LYS A 134 7.87 6.36 -22.08
CA LYS A 134 7.72 6.79 -23.48
C LYS A 134 6.36 6.42 -24.10
N ALA A 135 5.60 5.54 -23.45
CA ALA A 135 4.27 5.14 -23.87
C ALA A 135 3.32 4.98 -22.69
N ILE A 136 2.02 5.04 -22.99
CA ILE A 136 0.95 4.83 -22.00
C ILE A 136 0.19 3.57 -22.42
N SER A 137 0.02 2.65 -21.45
CA SER A 137 -0.85 1.48 -21.59
C SER A 137 -2.20 1.75 -20.93
N LEU A 138 -3.26 1.23 -21.52
CA LEU A 138 -4.59 1.13 -20.93
C LEU A 138 -4.81 -0.32 -20.51
N SER A 139 -5.08 -0.55 -19.23
CA SER A 139 -5.31 -1.88 -18.68
C SER A 139 -6.65 -1.93 -17.97
N GLN A 140 -7.49 -2.89 -18.32
CA GLN A 140 -8.72 -3.18 -17.60
C GLN A 140 -8.48 -4.32 -16.61
N ILE A 141 -8.91 -4.14 -15.36
CA ILE A 141 -8.77 -5.16 -14.30
C ILE A 141 -10.13 -5.80 -14.04
N ASN A 142 -10.29 -7.04 -14.50
CA ASN A 142 -11.56 -7.78 -14.43
C ASN A 142 -11.70 -8.69 -13.21
N THR A 143 -10.63 -8.86 -12.41
CA THR A 143 -10.66 -9.70 -11.21
C THR A 143 -11.44 -9.03 -10.07
N PRO A 144 -12.02 -9.82 -9.13
CA PRO A 144 -12.73 -9.28 -7.97
C PRO A 144 -11.84 -8.37 -7.11
N ILE A 145 -10.61 -8.81 -6.82
CA ILE A 145 -9.62 -8.01 -6.09
C ILE A 145 -8.65 -7.37 -7.09
N LYS A 146 -8.32 -6.11 -6.86
CA LYS A 146 -7.50 -5.28 -7.74
C LYS A 146 -6.34 -4.67 -6.96
N ILE A 147 -5.14 -4.81 -7.48
CA ILE A 147 -3.93 -4.27 -6.87
C ILE A 147 -3.34 -3.20 -7.80
N LEU A 148 -3.14 -2.03 -7.24
CA LEU A 148 -2.73 -0.82 -7.95
C LEU A 148 -1.39 -0.32 -7.41
N GLY A 149 -0.36 -0.28 -8.24
CA GLY A 149 0.93 0.31 -7.91
C GLY A 149 1.07 1.69 -8.57
N LEU A 150 1.16 2.75 -7.79
CA LEU A 150 1.25 4.11 -8.32
C LEU A 150 2.63 4.38 -8.95
N ALA A 151 2.66 5.20 -9.99
CA ALA A 151 3.90 5.79 -10.45
C ALA A 151 4.38 6.87 -9.46
N PRO A 152 5.70 7.09 -9.28
CA PRO A 152 6.20 8.13 -8.38
C PRO A 152 5.73 9.51 -8.81
N ASN A 153 5.24 10.32 -7.86
CA ASN A 153 4.78 11.69 -8.08
C ASN A 153 3.70 11.84 -9.17
N ALA A 154 2.89 10.79 -9.38
CA ALA A 154 1.81 10.82 -10.37
C ALA A 154 0.57 11.58 -9.87
N PHE A 155 0.41 11.69 -8.55
CA PHE A 155 -0.75 12.31 -7.94
C PHE A 155 -0.34 13.38 -6.93
N LYS A 156 -0.96 14.54 -7.04
CA LYS A 156 -0.77 15.59 -6.04
C LYS A 156 -1.39 15.15 -4.72
N THR A 157 -0.65 15.33 -3.63
CA THR A 157 -1.15 15.11 -2.28
C THR A 157 -2.16 16.22 -1.94
N GLU A 158 -3.36 15.83 -1.52
CA GLU A 158 -4.43 16.74 -1.11
C GLU A 158 -4.91 16.37 0.29
N GLU A 159 -5.05 17.36 1.14
CA GLU A 159 -5.58 17.18 2.48
C GLU A 159 -7.10 17.05 2.43
N LYS A 160 -7.61 16.00 3.03
CA LYS A 160 -9.03 15.75 3.26
C LYS A 160 -9.20 15.11 4.62
N ASN A 161 -9.37 15.93 5.64
CA ASN A 161 -9.53 15.47 7.02
C ASN A 161 -10.77 14.58 7.16
N VAL A 162 -10.57 13.43 7.77
CA VAL A 162 -11.64 12.48 8.12
C VAL A 162 -11.45 11.98 9.54
N GLU A 163 -12.51 11.44 10.13
CA GLU A 163 -12.41 10.73 11.40
C GLU A 163 -11.60 9.43 11.20
N LEU A 164 -10.62 9.21 12.06
CA LEU A 164 -9.70 8.07 11.99
C LEU A 164 -9.81 7.23 13.26
N THR A 165 -9.87 5.92 13.08
CA THR A 165 -9.74 4.93 14.15
C THR A 165 -8.43 4.16 13.98
N VAL A 166 -7.64 4.05 15.03
CA VAL A 166 -6.44 3.20 15.07
C VAL A 166 -6.78 1.91 15.79
N GLU A 167 -6.62 0.77 15.12
CA GLU A 167 -6.87 -0.56 15.66
C GLU A 167 -5.57 -1.35 15.70
N PRO A 168 -5.17 -1.90 16.87
CA PRO A 168 -4.07 -2.84 16.94
C PRO A 168 -4.34 -4.07 16.07
N PHE A 169 -3.36 -4.46 15.26
CA PHE A 169 -3.47 -5.62 14.38
C PHE A 169 -2.29 -6.55 14.60
N ALA A 170 -2.57 -7.79 15.01
CA ALA A 170 -1.58 -8.82 15.25
C ALA A 170 -1.82 -10.00 14.28
N PRO A 171 -1.23 -9.97 13.07
CA PRO A 171 -1.35 -11.06 12.12
C PRO A 171 -0.57 -12.29 12.60
N THR A 172 -1.08 -13.48 12.29
CA THR A 172 -0.35 -14.73 12.51
C THR A 172 0.60 -14.96 11.36
N LEU A 173 1.89 -15.05 11.65
CA LEU A 173 2.94 -15.27 10.65
C LEU A 173 3.52 -16.68 10.83
N PRO A 174 3.76 -17.42 9.73
CA PRO A 174 4.36 -18.74 9.80
C PRO A 174 5.84 -18.65 10.23
N ASP A 175 6.37 -19.72 10.83
CA ASP A 175 7.76 -19.76 11.30
C ASP A 175 8.78 -19.50 10.18
N SER A 176 8.45 -19.89 8.95
CA SER A 176 9.28 -19.60 7.76
C SER A 176 9.53 -18.11 7.51
N ASP A 177 8.64 -17.24 7.97
CA ASP A 177 8.77 -15.78 7.80
C ASP A 177 9.87 -15.17 8.67
N TRP A 178 10.29 -15.89 9.71
CA TRP A 178 11.33 -15.47 10.65
C TRP A 178 12.72 -15.99 10.26
N GLY A 179 12.84 -16.73 9.15
CA GLY A 179 14.09 -17.32 8.70
C GLY A 179 15.13 -16.34 8.13
N ILE A 180 14.74 -15.08 7.88
CA ILE A 180 15.64 -14.04 7.36
C ILE A 180 15.90 -13.02 8.45
N GLN A 181 17.18 -12.88 8.86
CA GLN A 181 17.62 -11.87 9.81
C GLN A 181 18.57 -10.89 9.12
N VAL A 182 18.30 -9.59 9.25
CA VAL A 182 19.23 -8.56 8.80
C VAL A 182 20.30 -8.37 9.87
N ILE A 183 21.54 -8.70 9.54
CA ILE A 183 22.67 -8.62 10.47
C ILE A 183 23.18 -7.17 10.55
N THR A 184 23.23 -6.48 9.43
CA THR A 184 23.67 -5.08 9.37
C THR A 184 23.05 -4.34 8.21
N THR A 185 22.87 -3.04 8.35
CA THR A 185 22.42 -2.14 7.30
C THR A 185 23.38 -0.96 7.20
N GLU A 186 24.08 -0.83 6.08
CA GLU A 186 24.96 0.30 5.79
C GLU A 186 24.23 1.32 4.92
N LYS A 187 24.15 2.56 5.40
CA LYS A 187 23.65 3.67 4.58
C LYS A 187 24.81 4.32 3.84
N THR A 188 24.83 4.21 2.54
CA THR A 188 25.76 5.00 1.72
C THR A 188 25.30 6.46 1.69
N SER A 189 26.11 7.35 2.27
CA SER A 189 25.96 8.80 2.13
C SER A 189 26.73 9.26 0.89
N GLY A 190 26.09 9.27 -0.26
CA GLY A 190 26.62 9.84 -1.50
C GLY A 190 25.61 10.81 -2.09
N LYS A 191 26.11 12.00 -2.52
CA LYS A 191 25.31 12.83 -3.44
C LYS A 191 25.21 12.08 -4.77
N VAL A 192 24.00 11.74 -5.17
CA VAL A 192 23.69 11.32 -6.54
C VAL A 192 23.56 12.55 -7.41
#